data_724cf085cd368de9dea9e6873d125e6a
#
_entry.id   724cf085cd368de9dea9e6873d125e6a
#
_cell.length_a   1.000
_cell.length_b   1.000
_cell.length_c   1.000
_cell.angle_alpha   90.00
_cell.angle_beta   90.00
_cell.angle_gamma   90.00
#
_symmetry.space_group_name_H-M   'P 1'
#
loop_
_entity.id
_entity.type
_entity.pdbx_description
1 polymer ?
#
loop_
_entity_poly.entity_id
_entity_poly.type
_entity_poly.pdbx_seq_one_letter_code
_entity_poly.pdbx_strand_id
1 'polypeptide(L)'
;MPNSRFVIALSAAALLLGAAPANATFVAAICDNAACSGTPGTDFFIVQDNAAGQDGSPIAGAIIAAATLNGYTFVLNTTQSKPLLGSAAVPQMDLNFTVTSGANPTGSIFLFASDTDFTGGNSMLLTIGGTNSGGSGSVIGSAFGGNSNTSRDTSHLIGSLGPFTTAAYSGSATEPFAPGVNPFSLTLEAQITRTTAGTSTGDLNISAVPEPATWAMMILGFAGLGFMAYRRKNSTPFRFA
;
A
#
# COMPACT_ATOMS: atom_id res chain seq x y z
N MET A 1 -56.54 44.59 6.71
CA MET A 1 -55.16 44.46 6.15
C MET A 1 -54.55 43.18 6.66
N PRO A 2 -54.41 42.12 5.86
CA PRO A 2 -53.85 40.87 6.32
C PRO A 2 -52.33 40.84 6.05
N ASN A 3 -51.54 40.55 7.09
CA ASN A 3 -50.09 40.38 7.04
C ASN A 3 -49.74 39.01 6.41
N SER A 4 -49.21 39.09 5.22
CA SER A 4 -48.63 37.92 4.54
C SER A 4 -47.27 37.59 5.16
N ARG A 5 -47.17 36.48 5.89
CA ARG A 5 -45.90 35.91 6.33
C ARG A 5 -45.36 34.97 5.23
N PHE A 6 -44.33 35.41 4.54
CA PHE A 6 -43.56 34.57 3.62
C PHE A 6 -42.76 33.57 4.44
N VAL A 7 -43.11 32.30 4.36
CA VAL A 7 -42.28 31.18 4.87
C VAL A 7 -41.41 30.73 3.73
N ILE A 8 -40.11 31.04 3.81
CA ILE A 8 -39.10 30.51 2.90
C ILE A 8 -38.72 29.10 3.40
N ALA A 9 -39.22 28.07 2.74
CA ALA A 9 -38.81 26.71 2.96
C ALA A 9 -37.46 26.49 2.24
N LEU A 10 -36.37 26.44 3.00
CA LEU A 10 -35.04 26.10 2.50
C LEU A 10 -34.96 24.58 2.33
N SER A 11 -35.21 24.10 1.11
CA SER A 11 -35.04 22.68 0.77
C SER A 11 -33.54 22.37 0.63
N ALA A 12 -32.93 21.84 1.67
CA ALA A 12 -31.60 21.25 1.60
C ALA A 12 -31.70 19.87 0.89
N ALA A 13 -31.58 19.89 -0.43
CA ALA A 13 -31.36 18.66 -1.19
C ALA A 13 -29.93 18.16 -0.90
N ALA A 14 -29.80 17.21 0.02
CA ALA A 14 -28.57 16.46 0.20
C ALA A 14 -28.38 15.59 -1.05
N LEU A 15 -27.50 16.03 -1.97
CA LEU A 15 -26.93 15.15 -3.01
C LEU A 15 -26.07 14.10 -2.30
N LEU A 16 -26.66 12.96 -2.02
CA LEU A 16 -25.93 11.71 -1.80
C LEU A 16 -25.34 11.31 -3.16
N LEU A 17 -24.19 11.89 -3.49
CA LEU A 17 -23.32 11.33 -4.52
C LEU A 17 -22.85 9.97 -3.95
N GLY A 18 -23.58 8.92 -4.33
CA GLY A 18 -23.09 7.56 -4.16
C GLY A 18 -21.76 7.48 -4.89
N ALA A 19 -20.64 7.51 -4.15
CA ALA A 19 -19.37 7.12 -4.69
C ALA A 19 -19.58 5.67 -5.19
N ALA A 20 -19.61 5.48 -6.50
CA ALA A 20 -19.46 4.16 -7.07
C ALA A 20 -18.17 3.60 -6.44
N PRO A 21 -18.17 2.34 -5.95
CA PRO A 21 -16.94 1.74 -5.52
C PRO A 21 -15.99 1.82 -6.72
N ALA A 22 -14.92 2.60 -6.61
CA ALA A 22 -13.81 2.50 -7.53
C ALA A 22 -13.42 1.03 -7.47
N ASN A 23 -13.58 0.30 -8.55
CA ASN A 23 -13.06 -1.06 -8.67
C ASN A 23 -11.53 -0.91 -8.72
N ALA A 24 -10.93 -0.69 -7.56
CA ALA A 24 -9.50 -0.76 -7.40
C ALA A 24 -9.08 -2.13 -7.94
N THR A 25 -8.20 -2.15 -8.92
CA THR A 25 -7.72 -3.40 -9.51
C THR A 25 -6.55 -3.87 -8.67
N PHE A 26 -6.83 -4.28 -7.41
CA PHE A 26 -5.81 -4.87 -6.57
C PHE A 26 -5.50 -6.27 -7.06
N VAL A 27 -4.23 -6.51 -7.39
CA VAL A 27 -3.72 -7.80 -7.88
C VAL A 27 -2.43 -8.17 -7.17
N ALA A 28 -2.26 -9.46 -6.95
CA ALA A 28 -0.98 -10.06 -6.63
C ALA A 28 -0.49 -10.88 -7.82
N ALA A 29 0.80 -10.90 -8.08
CA ALA A 29 1.39 -11.73 -9.11
C ALA A 29 2.65 -12.43 -8.60
N ILE A 30 2.90 -13.60 -9.15
CA ILE A 30 4.04 -14.45 -8.85
C ILE A 30 4.64 -14.86 -10.18
N CYS A 31 5.90 -14.53 -10.42
CA CYS A 31 6.50 -14.61 -11.74
C CYS A 31 7.93 -15.16 -11.65
N ASP A 32 8.35 -15.88 -12.67
CA ASP A 32 9.73 -16.35 -12.81
C ASP A 32 10.67 -15.32 -13.45
N ASN A 33 10.10 -14.20 -13.88
CA ASN A 33 10.87 -13.08 -14.44
C ASN A 33 10.24 -11.73 -14.03
N ALA A 34 11.06 -10.68 -14.01
CA ALA A 34 10.64 -9.34 -13.59
C ALA A 34 9.55 -8.72 -14.47
N ALA A 35 9.48 -9.10 -15.74
CA ALA A 35 8.46 -8.61 -16.67
C ALA A 35 7.10 -9.31 -16.45
N CYS A 36 7.07 -10.40 -15.68
CA CYS A 36 5.87 -11.21 -15.44
C CYS A 36 5.19 -11.63 -16.73
N SER A 37 6.00 -12.13 -17.66
CA SER A 37 5.62 -12.48 -19.03
C SER A 37 5.93 -13.94 -19.32
N GLY A 38 5.23 -14.51 -20.30
CA GLY A 38 5.35 -15.92 -20.67
C GLY A 38 3.99 -16.62 -20.71
N THR A 39 3.95 -17.89 -20.30
CA THR A 39 2.74 -18.71 -20.31
C THR A 39 2.06 -18.65 -18.94
N PRO A 40 0.79 -18.21 -18.83
CA PRO A 40 0.04 -18.25 -17.57
C PRO A 40 -0.02 -19.65 -16.99
N GLY A 41 0.19 -19.75 -15.67
CA GLY A 41 0.18 -21.03 -14.96
C GLY A 41 1.51 -21.82 -15.04
N THR A 42 2.46 -21.40 -15.88
CA THR A 42 3.78 -22.01 -16.02
C THR A 42 4.89 -21.02 -15.67
N ASP A 43 4.82 -19.79 -16.18
CA ASP A 43 5.84 -18.76 -16.00
C ASP A 43 5.38 -17.68 -15.02
N PHE A 44 4.04 -17.54 -14.86
CA PHE A 44 3.46 -16.61 -13.88
C PHE A 44 2.05 -17.01 -13.45
N PHE A 45 1.65 -16.51 -12.27
CA PHE A 45 0.29 -16.54 -11.73
C PHE A 45 -0.13 -15.13 -11.36
N ILE A 46 -1.37 -14.76 -11.68
CA ILE A 46 -1.97 -13.49 -11.27
C ILE A 46 -3.25 -13.82 -10.51
N VAL A 47 -3.38 -13.24 -9.34
CA VAL A 47 -4.56 -13.34 -8.47
C VAL A 47 -5.14 -11.96 -8.32
N GLN A 48 -6.39 -11.79 -8.70
CA GLN A 48 -7.13 -10.55 -8.49
C GLN A 48 -7.90 -10.63 -7.17
N ASP A 49 -7.97 -9.53 -6.45
CA ASP A 49 -8.76 -9.39 -5.23
C ASP A 49 -10.22 -9.84 -5.45
N ASN A 50 -10.73 -10.65 -4.54
CA ASN A 50 -12.06 -11.30 -4.61
C ASN A 50 -12.28 -12.21 -5.82
N ALA A 51 -11.24 -12.67 -6.53
CA ALA A 51 -11.38 -13.61 -7.62
C ALA A 51 -11.73 -15.02 -7.10
N ALA A 52 -12.93 -15.50 -7.40
CA ALA A 52 -13.42 -16.79 -6.93
C ALA A 52 -12.49 -17.93 -7.32
N GLY A 53 -12.06 -18.74 -6.35
CA GLY A 53 -11.18 -19.90 -6.53
C GLY A 53 -9.69 -19.56 -6.75
N GLN A 54 -9.31 -18.30 -6.76
CA GLN A 54 -7.92 -17.84 -6.86
C GLN A 54 -7.48 -17.11 -5.60
N ASP A 55 -8.32 -16.19 -5.11
CA ASP A 55 -8.10 -15.50 -3.85
C ASP A 55 -8.72 -16.28 -2.70
N GLY A 56 -7.89 -16.59 -1.70
CA GLY A 56 -8.33 -17.27 -0.48
C GLY A 56 -8.94 -16.32 0.56
N SER A 57 -8.91 -15.00 0.32
CA SER A 57 -9.50 -13.99 1.20
C SER A 57 -10.89 -13.58 0.71
N PRO A 58 -11.91 -13.55 1.57
CA PRO A 58 -13.22 -12.99 1.24
C PRO A 58 -13.29 -11.46 1.50
N ILE A 59 -12.18 -10.82 1.90
CA ILE A 59 -12.15 -9.44 2.35
C ILE A 59 -11.57 -8.57 1.24
N ALA A 60 -12.35 -7.60 0.76
CA ALA A 60 -11.88 -6.65 -0.24
C ALA A 60 -10.63 -5.88 0.23
N GLY A 61 -9.63 -5.79 -0.63
CA GLY A 61 -8.33 -5.22 -0.32
C GLY A 61 -7.37 -6.18 0.39
N ALA A 62 -7.66 -7.48 0.42
CA ALA A 62 -6.76 -8.51 0.94
C ALA A 62 -6.69 -9.71 0.01
N ILE A 63 -5.50 -10.13 -0.38
CA ILE A 63 -5.25 -11.32 -1.20
C ILE A 63 -4.47 -12.35 -0.39
N ILE A 64 -4.95 -13.59 -0.40
CA ILE A 64 -4.27 -14.78 0.11
C ILE A 64 -4.14 -15.76 -1.05
N ALA A 65 -2.93 -16.15 -1.39
CA ALA A 65 -2.70 -17.07 -2.50
C ALA A 65 -1.51 -17.99 -2.24
N ALA A 66 -1.55 -19.18 -2.80
CA ALA A 66 -0.43 -20.11 -2.80
C ALA A 66 -0.27 -20.73 -4.18
N ALA A 67 0.97 -20.89 -4.64
CA ALA A 67 1.30 -21.55 -5.89
C ALA A 67 2.70 -22.17 -5.84
N THR A 68 3.04 -22.92 -6.89
CA THR A 68 4.37 -23.50 -7.08
C THR A 68 4.87 -23.15 -8.48
N LEU A 69 6.09 -22.66 -8.59
CA LEU A 69 6.70 -22.23 -9.84
C LEU A 69 8.22 -22.47 -9.78
N ASN A 70 8.79 -23.11 -10.80
CA ASN A 70 10.23 -23.34 -10.95
C ASN A 70 10.95 -23.91 -9.71
N GLY A 71 10.28 -24.86 -9.01
CA GLY A 71 10.83 -25.48 -7.80
C GLY A 71 10.71 -24.62 -6.53
N TYR A 72 10.00 -23.49 -6.60
CA TYR A 72 9.62 -22.68 -5.46
C TYR A 72 8.15 -22.90 -5.12
N THR A 73 7.86 -23.00 -3.83
CA THR A 73 6.50 -22.92 -3.29
C THR A 73 6.37 -21.60 -2.55
N PHE A 74 5.34 -20.83 -2.86
CA PHE A 74 5.09 -19.54 -2.23
C PHE A 74 3.69 -19.46 -1.65
N VAL A 75 3.61 -18.70 -0.58
CA VAL A 75 2.38 -18.31 0.08
C VAL A 75 2.41 -16.79 0.25
N LEU A 76 1.43 -16.11 -0.32
CA LEU A 76 1.07 -14.75 0.02
C LEU A 76 0.13 -14.83 1.21
N ASN A 77 0.63 -14.51 2.41
CA ASN A 77 -0.10 -14.76 3.65
C ASN A 77 -1.25 -13.77 3.86
N THR A 78 -1.00 -12.49 3.56
CA THR A 78 -1.99 -11.41 3.66
C THR A 78 -1.43 -10.19 2.93
N THR A 79 -1.52 -10.21 1.60
CA THR A 79 -1.16 -9.03 0.81
C THR A 79 -2.33 -8.05 0.86
N GLN A 80 -2.08 -6.77 1.19
CA GLN A 80 -3.14 -5.81 1.49
C GLN A 80 -2.97 -4.50 0.73
N SER A 81 -4.11 -3.91 0.39
CA SER A 81 -4.25 -2.56 -0.15
C SER A 81 -5.60 -1.96 0.27
N LYS A 82 -5.98 -0.83 -0.30
CA LYS A 82 -7.30 -0.25 -0.05
C LYS A 82 -8.44 -1.18 -0.54
N PRO A 83 -9.60 -1.20 0.12
CA PRO A 83 -9.98 -0.30 1.21
C PRO A 83 -9.53 -0.76 2.59
N LEU A 84 -8.92 -1.96 2.72
CA LEU A 84 -8.53 -2.54 3.99
C LEU A 84 -7.34 -1.80 4.61
N LEU A 85 -6.36 -1.42 3.79
CA LEU A 85 -5.15 -0.74 4.20
C LEU A 85 -5.00 0.57 3.43
N GLY A 86 -4.99 1.71 4.15
CA GLY A 86 -4.88 3.02 3.53
C GLY A 86 -6.12 3.49 2.77
N SER A 87 -5.91 4.41 1.85
CA SER A 87 -6.95 4.97 0.97
C SER A 87 -6.33 5.52 -0.31
N ALA A 88 -7.14 5.97 -1.26
CA ALA A 88 -6.64 6.63 -2.47
C ALA A 88 -5.77 7.86 -2.15
N ALA A 89 -6.17 8.68 -1.17
CA ALA A 89 -5.45 9.90 -0.78
C ALA A 89 -4.29 9.65 0.20
N VAL A 90 -4.30 8.52 0.92
CA VAL A 90 -3.24 8.10 1.84
C VAL A 90 -2.81 6.69 1.46
N PRO A 91 -1.98 6.57 0.41
CA PRO A 91 -1.53 5.27 -0.09
C PRO A 91 -0.84 4.44 0.97
N GLN A 92 -1.25 3.18 1.08
CA GLN A 92 -0.59 2.16 1.87
C GLN A 92 -0.78 0.81 1.18
N MET A 93 0.27 0.01 1.12
CA MET A 93 0.22 -1.37 0.63
C MET A 93 1.17 -2.24 1.43
N ASP A 94 0.82 -3.51 1.51
CA ASP A 94 1.57 -4.56 2.19
C ASP A 94 1.68 -5.81 1.31
N LEU A 95 2.89 -6.38 1.23
CA LEU A 95 3.19 -7.63 0.56
C LEU A 95 3.87 -8.57 1.56
N ASN A 96 3.09 -9.45 2.19
CA ASN A 96 3.57 -10.44 3.13
C ASN A 96 3.70 -11.82 2.45
N PHE A 97 4.89 -12.42 2.52
CA PHE A 97 5.19 -13.62 1.77
C PHE A 97 6.05 -14.64 2.54
N THR A 98 5.87 -15.90 2.15
CA THR A 98 6.75 -17.02 2.46
C THR A 98 7.10 -17.73 1.17
N VAL A 99 8.38 -17.86 0.86
CA VAL A 99 8.90 -18.56 -0.32
C VAL A 99 9.83 -19.66 0.12
N THR A 100 9.49 -20.89 -0.22
CA THR A 100 10.32 -22.08 0.05
C THR A 100 10.85 -22.64 -1.26
N SER A 101 12.15 -22.82 -1.37
CA SER A 101 12.80 -23.45 -2.52
C SER A 101 13.08 -24.92 -2.26
N GLY A 102 12.91 -25.74 -3.29
CA GLY A 102 13.37 -27.14 -3.31
C GLY A 102 14.90 -27.26 -3.37
N ALA A 103 15.39 -28.47 -3.57
CA ALA A 103 16.84 -28.78 -3.53
C ALA A 103 17.68 -28.05 -4.60
N ASN A 104 17.09 -27.79 -5.76
CA ASN A 104 17.76 -27.17 -6.90
C ASN A 104 16.88 -26.05 -7.49
N PRO A 105 16.76 -24.92 -6.81
CA PRO A 105 15.99 -23.80 -7.35
C PRO A 105 16.72 -23.20 -8.54
N THR A 106 15.99 -22.77 -9.55
CA THR A 106 16.54 -22.11 -10.73
C THR A 106 16.03 -20.67 -10.83
N GLY A 107 16.98 -19.74 -10.98
CA GLY A 107 16.65 -18.33 -11.19
C GLY A 107 16.12 -17.61 -9.94
N SER A 108 15.53 -16.48 -10.18
CA SER A 108 14.85 -15.66 -9.17
C SER A 108 13.34 -15.77 -9.33
N ILE A 109 12.63 -15.59 -8.23
CA ILE A 109 11.16 -15.43 -8.24
C ILE A 109 10.82 -13.99 -7.88
N PHE A 110 9.82 -13.45 -8.54
CA PHE A 110 9.31 -12.11 -8.34
C PHE A 110 7.88 -12.16 -7.84
N LEU A 111 7.63 -11.54 -6.71
CA LEU A 111 6.31 -11.40 -6.11
C LEU A 111 5.89 -9.94 -6.23
N PHE A 112 4.69 -9.72 -6.72
CA PHE A 112 4.13 -8.39 -6.89
C PHE A 112 2.83 -8.23 -6.10
N ALA A 113 2.66 -7.05 -5.52
CA ALA A 113 1.37 -6.52 -5.09
C ALA A 113 1.17 -5.19 -5.81
N SER A 114 0.05 -5.02 -6.50
CA SER A 114 -0.19 -3.79 -7.27
C SER A 114 -1.65 -3.37 -7.19
N ASP A 115 -1.86 -2.07 -6.99
CA ASP A 115 -3.18 -1.47 -6.96
C ASP A 115 -3.19 -0.13 -7.69
N THR A 116 -4.37 0.30 -8.16
CA THR A 116 -4.57 1.50 -8.97
C THR A 116 -5.33 2.58 -8.18
N ASP A 117 -5.53 3.74 -8.80
CA ASP A 117 -6.39 4.82 -8.30
C ASP A 117 -5.91 5.47 -6.99
N PHE A 118 -4.60 5.56 -6.81
CA PHE A 118 -4.02 6.40 -5.78
C PHE A 118 -3.92 7.85 -6.24
N THR A 119 -4.13 8.80 -5.31
CA THR A 119 -4.17 10.24 -5.63
C THR A 119 -3.30 11.10 -4.72
N GLY A 120 -2.74 10.53 -3.66
CA GLY A 120 -1.93 11.24 -2.66
C GLY A 120 -0.56 10.61 -2.45
N GLY A 121 0.27 11.26 -1.61
CA GLY A 121 1.58 10.75 -1.21
C GLY A 121 2.73 11.42 -1.99
N ASN A 122 3.29 12.51 -1.42
CA ASN A 122 4.46 13.20 -1.97
C ASN A 122 5.77 12.67 -1.39
N SER A 123 5.69 11.86 -0.35
CA SER A 123 6.81 11.15 0.27
C SER A 123 6.33 9.78 0.70
N MET A 124 7.12 8.76 0.40
CA MET A 124 6.79 7.38 0.66
C MET A 124 7.83 6.75 1.57
N LEU A 125 7.38 6.06 2.62
CA LEU A 125 8.21 5.21 3.46
C LEU A 125 8.10 3.77 2.95
N LEU A 126 9.21 3.22 2.50
CA LEU A 126 9.37 1.81 2.16
C LEU A 126 10.03 1.09 3.32
N THR A 127 9.48 -0.02 3.76
CA THR A 127 10.05 -0.87 4.81
C THR A 127 10.00 -2.32 4.41
N ILE A 128 10.98 -3.09 4.85
CA ILE A 128 11.00 -4.54 4.71
C ILE A 128 11.56 -5.18 5.97
N GLY A 129 11.03 -6.33 6.36
CA GLY A 129 11.57 -7.19 7.41
C GLY A 129 11.32 -8.64 7.10
N GLY A 130 12.22 -9.52 7.51
CA GLY A 130 12.05 -10.93 7.22
C GLY A 130 13.21 -11.82 7.64
N THR A 131 13.16 -13.07 7.16
CA THR A 131 14.19 -14.08 7.45
C THR A 131 14.57 -14.88 6.22
N ASN A 132 15.84 -15.32 6.17
CA ASN A 132 16.34 -16.35 5.27
C ASN A 132 16.81 -17.54 6.11
N SER A 133 16.25 -18.70 5.90
CA SER A 133 16.61 -19.93 6.60
C SER A 133 16.98 -21.04 5.61
N GLY A 134 17.89 -21.94 6.00
CA GLY A 134 18.29 -23.09 5.20
C GLY A 134 19.05 -22.69 3.94
N GLY A 135 20.38 -22.53 4.02
CA GLY A 135 21.24 -22.26 2.86
C GLY A 135 21.23 -20.80 2.36
N SER A 136 21.81 -20.59 1.18
CA SER A 136 22.01 -19.25 0.61
C SER A 136 20.75 -18.71 -0.05
N GLY A 137 20.34 -17.52 0.37
CA GLY A 137 19.22 -16.79 -0.21
C GLY A 137 19.47 -15.29 -0.22
N SER A 138 18.79 -14.57 -1.09
CA SER A 138 18.83 -13.12 -1.20
C SER A 138 17.42 -12.60 -1.43
N VAL A 139 17.06 -11.51 -0.74
CA VAL A 139 15.78 -10.80 -0.90
C VAL A 139 16.05 -9.35 -1.23
N ILE A 140 15.36 -8.83 -2.23
CA ILE A 140 15.32 -7.40 -2.58
C ILE A 140 13.86 -6.99 -2.54
N GLY A 141 13.56 -5.89 -1.86
CA GLY A 141 12.23 -5.28 -1.85
C GLY A 141 12.27 -3.94 -2.57
N SER A 142 11.40 -3.75 -3.55
CA SER A 142 11.29 -2.52 -4.33
C SER A 142 9.86 -2.01 -4.36
N ALA A 143 9.70 -0.69 -4.52
CA ALA A 143 8.42 -0.05 -4.72
C ALA A 143 8.47 0.86 -5.94
N PHE A 144 7.37 0.85 -6.71
CA PHE A 144 7.23 1.63 -7.94
C PHE A 144 5.92 2.42 -7.90
N GLY A 145 5.96 3.63 -8.46
CA GLY A 145 4.78 4.41 -8.78
C GLY A 145 4.61 4.45 -10.29
N GLY A 146 3.45 4.01 -10.81
CA GLY A 146 3.23 3.96 -12.24
C GLY A 146 3.11 5.36 -12.87
N ASN A 147 3.63 5.51 -14.09
CA ASN A 147 3.38 6.67 -14.94
C ASN A 147 2.06 6.53 -15.72
N SER A 148 1.43 5.38 -15.60
CA SER A 148 0.08 5.09 -16.10
C SER A 148 -0.70 4.47 -14.93
N ASN A 149 -1.97 4.74 -14.78
CA ASN A 149 -2.77 4.13 -13.71
C ASN A 149 -3.14 2.66 -14.05
N THR A 150 -2.13 1.83 -14.29
CA THR A 150 -2.29 0.41 -14.65
C THR A 150 -1.59 -0.49 -13.63
N SER A 151 -2.17 -1.66 -13.37
CA SER A 151 -1.58 -2.66 -12.45
C SER A 151 -0.22 -3.12 -12.93
N ARG A 152 0.71 -3.30 -11.99
CA ARG A 152 2.08 -3.76 -12.20
C ARG A 152 2.92 -2.83 -13.09
N ASP A 153 2.61 -1.54 -13.10
CA ASP A 153 3.47 -0.55 -13.73
C ASP A 153 4.72 -0.34 -12.86
N THR A 154 5.87 -0.68 -13.38
CA THR A 154 7.19 -0.52 -12.76
C THR A 154 8.04 0.56 -13.43
N SER A 155 7.40 1.50 -14.14
CA SER A 155 8.09 2.52 -14.93
C SER A 155 8.81 3.58 -14.10
N HIS A 156 8.43 3.77 -12.82
CA HIS A 156 9.03 4.77 -11.94
C HIS A 156 9.39 4.14 -10.59
N LEU A 157 10.66 3.87 -10.37
CA LEU A 157 11.18 3.37 -9.10
C LEU A 157 11.05 4.44 -8.01
N ILE A 158 10.34 4.12 -6.91
CA ILE A 158 10.28 4.94 -5.71
C ILE A 158 11.51 4.65 -4.84
N GLY A 159 11.77 3.37 -4.55
CA GLY A 159 12.92 2.96 -3.75
C GLY A 159 13.13 1.45 -3.78
N SER A 160 14.33 1.03 -3.36
CA SER A 160 14.72 -0.37 -3.28
C SER A 160 15.57 -0.63 -2.05
N LEU A 161 15.34 -1.75 -1.38
CA LEU A 161 16.01 -2.21 -0.16
C LEU A 161 16.63 -3.59 -0.38
N GLY A 162 17.84 -3.77 0.07
CA GLY A 162 18.59 -5.02 -0.10
C GLY A 162 19.75 -4.89 -1.08
N PRO A 163 20.36 -5.99 -1.58
CA PRO A 163 20.02 -7.38 -1.32
C PRO A 163 20.32 -7.84 0.12
N PHE A 164 19.36 -8.52 0.73
CA PHE A 164 19.49 -9.07 2.08
C PHE A 164 19.86 -10.55 2.02
N THR A 165 21.03 -10.90 2.51
CA THR A 165 21.57 -12.28 2.51
C THR A 165 21.71 -12.88 3.90
N THR A 166 21.47 -12.09 4.95
CA THR A 166 21.55 -12.51 6.35
C THR A 166 20.33 -13.32 6.79
N ALA A 167 20.48 -14.13 7.84
CA ALA A 167 19.40 -14.99 8.37
C ALA A 167 18.18 -14.19 8.85
N ALA A 168 18.39 -13.03 9.44
CA ALA A 168 17.36 -12.05 9.74
C ALA A 168 17.73 -10.74 9.06
N TYR A 169 16.74 -10.02 8.54
CA TYR A 169 16.97 -8.78 7.85
C TYR A 169 15.86 -7.77 8.08
N SER A 170 16.21 -6.50 8.00
CA SER A 170 15.27 -5.39 7.98
C SER A 170 15.88 -4.19 7.27
N GLY A 171 15.05 -3.33 6.74
CA GLY A 171 15.48 -2.09 6.09
C GLY A 171 14.32 -1.10 5.99
N SER A 172 14.68 0.17 5.87
CA SER A 172 13.69 1.23 5.61
C SER A 172 14.35 2.37 4.82
N ALA A 173 13.58 3.00 3.96
CA ALA A 173 13.94 4.21 3.24
C ALA A 173 12.72 5.12 3.11
N THR A 174 12.93 6.42 3.22
CA THR A 174 11.91 7.42 2.91
C THR A 174 12.36 8.16 1.68
N GLU A 175 11.53 8.10 0.65
CA GLU A 175 11.85 8.66 -0.67
C GLU A 175 10.80 9.71 -1.05
N PRO A 176 11.23 10.84 -1.62
CA PRO A 176 10.30 11.77 -2.23
C PRO A 176 9.66 11.11 -3.45
N PHE A 177 8.36 11.31 -3.62
CA PHE A 177 7.62 10.74 -4.73
C PHE A 177 6.74 11.80 -5.39
N ALA A 178 6.85 11.90 -6.71
CA ALA A 178 5.98 12.73 -7.53
C ALA A 178 5.45 11.86 -8.68
N PRO A 179 4.19 11.42 -8.63
CA PRO A 179 3.61 10.62 -9.70
C PRO A 179 3.55 11.40 -11.00
N GLY A 180 3.85 10.75 -12.12
CA GLY A 180 3.74 11.35 -13.45
C GLY A 180 2.29 11.56 -13.92
N VAL A 181 1.35 10.84 -13.31
CA VAL A 181 -0.09 10.91 -13.57
C VAL A 181 -0.87 10.91 -12.26
N ASN A 182 -2.10 11.38 -12.29
CA ASN A 182 -3.02 11.34 -11.16
C ASN A 182 -4.45 11.03 -11.68
N PRO A 183 -5.09 9.91 -11.30
CA PRO A 183 -4.61 8.89 -10.36
C PRO A 183 -3.45 8.05 -10.91
N PHE A 184 -2.71 7.39 -10.03
CA PHE A 184 -1.55 6.55 -10.36
C PHE A 184 -1.68 5.17 -9.70
N SER A 185 -0.88 4.21 -10.20
CA SER A 185 -0.74 2.89 -9.58
C SER A 185 0.47 2.82 -8.66
N LEU A 186 0.39 1.98 -7.61
CA LEU A 186 1.52 1.56 -6.80
C LEU A 186 1.78 0.07 -7.01
N THR A 187 3.06 -0.30 -7.05
CA THR A 187 3.51 -1.68 -7.16
C THR A 187 4.62 -1.95 -6.16
N LEU A 188 4.44 -2.96 -5.32
CA LEU A 188 5.48 -3.56 -4.52
C LEU A 188 6.02 -4.77 -5.26
N GLU A 189 7.33 -4.95 -5.23
CA GLU A 189 8.03 -6.10 -5.81
C GLU A 189 9.00 -6.68 -4.80
N ALA A 190 8.89 -7.98 -4.52
CA ALA A 190 9.90 -8.73 -3.80
C ALA A 190 10.58 -9.71 -4.76
N GLN A 191 11.88 -9.52 -4.98
CA GLN A 191 12.71 -10.47 -5.72
C GLN A 191 13.41 -11.41 -4.74
N ILE A 192 13.19 -12.71 -4.89
CA ILE A 192 13.79 -13.75 -4.08
C ILE A 192 14.66 -14.61 -4.97
N THR A 193 15.96 -14.71 -4.64
CA THR A 193 16.91 -15.58 -5.32
C THR A 193 17.45 -16.59 -4.32
N ARG A 194 17.41 -17.87 -4.66
CA ARG A 194 18.02 -18.93 -3.84
C ARG A 194 18.88 -19.82 -4.72
N THR A 195 19.96 -20.30 -4.14
CA THR A 195 20.89 -21.25 -4.81
C THR A 195 20.83 -22.64 -4.17
N THR A 196 20.15 -22.77 -3.03
CA THR A 196 19.99 -24.01 -2.28
C THR A 196 18.60 -24.07 -1.67
N ALA A 197 18.18 -25.26 -1.22
CA ALA A 197 16.93 -25.42 -0.48
C ALA A 197 16.87 -24.51 0.76
N GLY A 198 15.71 -23.96 1.03
CA GLY A 198 15.45 -23.15 2.21
C GLY A 198 14.25 -22.24 2.04
N THR A 199 13.99 -21.39 3.04
CA THR A 199 12.82 -20.53 3.10
C THR A 199 13.24 -19.08 3.29
N SER A 200 12.65 -18.19 2.51
CA SER A 200 12.71 -16.75 2.68
C SER A 200 11.31 -16.24 3.05
N THR A 201 11.20 -15.49 4.14
CA THR A 201 9.97 -14.81 4.53
C THR A 201 10.18 -13.31 4.45
N GLY A 202 9.14 -12.55 4.17
CA GLY A 202 9.23 -11.10 4.15
C GLY A 202 7.88 -10.43 4.31
N ASP A 203 7.98 -9.21 4.82
CA ASP A 203 6.90 -8.24 4.96
C ASP A 203 7.43 -6.93 4.37
N LEU A 204 6.97 -6.61 3.16
CA LEU A 204 7.37 -5.43 2.39
C LEU A 204 6.20 -4.45 2.38
N ASN A 205 6.41 -3.29 2.95
CA ASN A 205 5.38 -2.25 3.09
C ASN A 205 5.78 -0.96 2.40
N ILE A 206 4.79 -0.27 1.82
CA ILE A 206 4.89 1.13 1.43
C ILE A 206 3.77 1.94 2.07
N SER A 207 4.08 3.13 2.57
CA SER A 207 3.10 4.04 3.13
C SER A 207 3.43 5.49 2.83
N ALA A 208 2.40 6.29 2.55
CA ALA A 208 2.57 7.74 2.43
C ALA A 208 2.93 8.35 3.78
N VAL A 209 3.97 9.19 3.78
CA VAL A 209 4.40 9.92 4.96
C VAL A 209 3.75 11.31 4.93
N PRO A 210 3.03 11.74 5.98
CA PRO A 210 2.51 13.09 6.07
C PRO A 210 3.63 14.13 6.01
N GLU A 211 3.45 15.17 5.21
CA GLU A 211 4.44 16.24 5.09
C GLU A 211 4.67 16.95 6.43
N PRO A 212 5.90 17.45 6.70
CA PRO A 212 6.19 18.24 7.90
C PRO A 212 5.27 19.45 8.08
N ALA A 213 4.80 20.04 6.97
CA ALA A 213 3.84 21.15 6.98
C ALA A 213 2.50 20.76 7.63
N THR A 214 2.02 19.52 7.42
CA THR A 214 0.80 18.99 8.04
C THR A 214 0.96 18.89 9.56
N TRP A 215 2.09 18.40 10.03
CA TRP A 215 2.43 18.34 11.46
C TRP A 215 2.53 19.75 12.06
N ALA A 216 3.18 20.70 11.36
CA ALA A 216 3.31 22.08 11.80
C ALA A 216 1.95 22.76 11.95
N MET A 217 1.05 22.59 10.98
CA MET A 217 -0.31 23.13 11.02
C MET A 217 -1.15 22.51 12.14
N MET A 218 -0.99 21.22 12.40
CA MET A 218 -1.67 20.53 13.50
C MET A 218 -1.20 21.07 14.86
N ILE A 219 0.12 21.22 15.05
CA ILE A 219 0.70 21.79 16.29
C ILE A 219 0.24 23.24 16.48
N LEU A 220 0.26 24.07 15.42
CA LEU A 220 -0.21 25.44 15.47
C LEU A 220 -1.72 25.53 15.79
N GLY A 221 -2.52 24.61 15.22
CA GLY A 221 -3.95 24.52 15.52
C GLY A 221 -4.21 24.23 17.00
N PHE A 222 -3.53 23.22 17.57
CA PHE A 222 -3.66 22.89 19.00
C PHE A 222 -3.09 23.99 19.90
N ALA A 223 -1.99 24.61 19.54
CA ALA A 223 -1.42 25.73 20.29
C ALA A 223 -2.39 26.94 20.30
N GLY A 224 -3.03 27.22 19.16
CA GLY A 224 -4.06 28.29 19.05
C GLY A 224 -5.28 28.02 19.92
N LEU A 225 -5.79 26.79 19.91
CA LEU A 225 -6.91 26.39 20.76
C LEU A 225 -6.55 26.46 22.25
N GLY A 226 -5.35 25.97 22.61
CA GLY A 226 -4.84 26.04 23.97
C GLY A 226 -4.69 27.47 24.47
N PHE A 227 -4.15 28.37 23.63
CA PHE A 227 -4.04 29.78 23.97
C PHE A 227 -5.40 30.46 24.14
N MET A 228 -6.37 30.17 23.28
CA MET A 228 -7.75 30.71 23.45
C MET A 228 -8.40 30.22 24.73
N ALA A 229 -8.25 28.95 25.07
CA ALA A 229 -8.76 28.37 26.32
C ALA A 229 -8.10 29.01 27.54
N TYR A 230 -6.77 29.22 27.52
CA TYR A 230 -6.01 29.87 28.57
C TYR A 230 -6.48 31.32 28.79
N ARG A 231 -6.65 32.07 27.70
CA ARG A 231 -7.12 33.48 27.75
C ARG A 231 -8.54 33.57 28.33
N ARG A 232 -9.42 32.64 28.02
CA ARG A 232 -10.79 32.59 28.54
C ARG A 232 -10.85 32.35 30.06
N LYS A 233 -9.92 31.57 30.59
CA LYS A 233 -9.82 31.30 32.04
C LYS A 233 -9.37 32.52 32.85
N ASN A 234 -8.65 33.46 32.23
CA ASN A 234 -8.11 34.66 32.90
C ASN A 234 -8.98 35.90 32.71
N SER A 235 -10.14 35.82 32.01
CA SER A 235 -11.08 36.91 31.93
C SER A 235 -11.92 36.92 33.22
N THR A 236 -11.60 37.84 34.13
CA THR A 236 -12.40 38.13 35.34
C THR A 236 -13.81 38.54 34.91
N PRO A 237 -14.88 37.97 35.53
CA PRO A 237 -16.23 38.42 35.25
C PRO A 237 -16.37 39.88 35.69
N PHE A 238 -16.76 40.77 34.77
CA PHE A 238 -17.17 42.11 35.14
C PHE A 238 -18.38 41.97 36.05
N ARG A 239 -18.24 42.28 37.35
CA ARG A 239 -19.36 42.51 38.27
C ARG A 239 -19.86 43.91 38.02
N PHE A 240 -21.08 44.04 37.47
CA PHE A 240 -21.86 45.25 37.59
C PHE A 240 -22.36 45.35 39.02
N ALA A 241 -22.05 46.48 39.71
CA ALA A 241 -22.62 46.89 40.97
C ALA A 241 -23.90 47.67 40.71
#